data_2e58e5293bf00dbed42751d0b2db663b
#
_entry.id   2e58e5293bf00dbed42751d0b2db663b
#
_cell.length_a   1.000
_cell.length_b   1.000
_cell.length_c   1.000
_cell.angle_alpha   90.00
_cell.angle_beta   90.00
_cell.angle_gamma   90.00
#
_symmetry.space_group_name_H-M   'P 1'
#
loop_
_entity.id
_entity.type
_entity.pdbx_description
1 polymer ?
#
loop_
_entity_poly.entity_id
_entity_poly.type
_entity_poly.pdbx_seq_one_letter_code
_entity_poly.pdbx_strand_id
1 'polypeptide(L)'
;MTSMQLNQQVPNFQLKNVTGEDFTFSDVQQKESAWHILVYFRGSWCPACQKELKQLQEAQADFNEHDIHIITITHDDEQDLKEMAEEYGLTFPILLDEEFSFLKDYEVYYHGEEAPYEDHGNHPEPAYFLVDDYGNLLYQQRQTNPFGRPHADELKETIKYIRKNLK
;
A
#
# COMPACT_ATOMS: atom_id res chain seq x y z
N MET A 1 -22.40 -6.58 -0.55
CA MET A 1 -21.30 -5.60 -0.60
C MET A 1 -20.38 -5.80 0.58
N THR A 2 -19.13 -6.12 0.31
CA THR A 2 -18.15 -6.32 1.37
C THR A 2 -17.54 -4.96 1.72
N SER A 3 -17.65 -4.55 2.95
CA SER A 3 -16.91 -3.40 3.43
C SER A 3 -15.63 -3.88 4.14
N MET A 4 -14.59 -3.06 4.08
CA MET A 4 -13.33 -3.35 4.75
C MET A 4 -13.50 -3.17 6.25
N GLN A 5 -13.48 -4.28 6.99
CA GLN A 5 -13.68 -4.26 8.44
C GLN A 5 -12.51 -4.91 9.16
N LEU A 6 -12.15 -4.36 10.31
CA LEU A 6 -11.10 -4.91 11.15
C LEU A 6 -11.44 -6.34 11.57
N ASN A 7 -10.43 -7.18 11.62
CA ASN A 7 -10.51 -8.59 11.98
C ASN A 7 -11.30 -9.45 10.98
N GLN A 8 -11.49 -8.96 9.76
CA GLN A 8 -12.09 -9.72 8.68
C GLN A 8 -11.04 -10.00 7.59
N GLN A 9 -11.26 -11.05 6.82
CA GLN A 9 -10.40 -11.40 5.69
C GLN A 9 -10.43 -10.26 4.67
N VAL A 10 -9.25 -9.83 4.23
CA VAL A 10 -9.15 -8.84 3.15
C VAL A 10 -9.40 -9.52 1.80
N PRO A 11 -9.90 -8.78 0.79
CA PRO A 11 -10.00 -9.33 -0.55
C PRO A 11 -8.63 -9.75 -1.08
N ASN A 12 -8.55 -10.93 -1.69
CA ASN A 12 -7.35 -11.33 -2.40
C ASN A 12 -7.21 -10.49 -3.67
N PHE A 13 -6.01 -10.34 -4.17
CA PHE A 13 -5.78 -9.63 -5.42
C PHE A 13 -4.65 -10.28 -6.21
N GLN A 14 -4.74 -10.12 -7.52
CA GLN A 14 -3.70 -10.51 -8.45
C GLN A 14 -3.43 -9.32 -9.35
N LEU A 15 -2.22 -8.77 -9.27
CA LEU A 15 -1.81 -7.59 -10.01
C LEU A 15 -0.44 -7.82 -10.62
N LYS A 16 -0.17 -7.11 -11.70
CA LYS A 16 1.13 -7.16 -12.35
C LYS A 16 2.13 -6.30 -11.58
N ASN A 17 3.30 -6.84 -11.30
CA ASN A 17 4.41 -6.07 -10.74
C ASN A 17 5.07 -5.26 -11.86
N VAL A 18 5.65 -4.11 -11.54
CA VAL A 18 6.40 -3.30 -12.50
C VAL A 18 7.57 -4.06 -13.13
N THR A 19 8.04 -5.13 -12.50
CA THR A 19 9.06 -6.03 -13.04
C THR A 19 8.53 -6.94 -14.15
N GLY A 20 7.21 -6.96 -14.37
CA GLY A 20 6.55 -7.79 -15.38
C GLY A 20 5.96 -9.10 -14.86
N GLU A 21 6.21 -9.43 -13.60
CA GLU A 21 5.72 -10.66 -12.99
C GLU A 21 4.31 -10.48 -12.43
N ASP A 22 3.51 -11.54 -12.48
CA ASP A 22 2.22 -11.56 -11.82
C ASP A 22 2.40 -11.76 -10.31
N PHE A 23 1.64 -11.02 -9.53
CA PHE A 23 1.69 -11.07 -8.07
C PHE A 23 0.31 -11.41 -7.54
N THR A 24 0.20 -12.53 -6.83
CA THR A 24 -1.04 -12.96 -6.17
C THR A 24 -0.83 -12.93 -4.66
N PHE A 25 -1.61 -12.11 -3.97
CA PHE A 25 -1.41 -11.87 -2.54
C PHE A 25 -1.55 -13.14 -1.70
N SER A 26 -2.55 -13.96 -1.97
CA SER A 26 -2.77 -15.20 -1.21
C SER A 26 -1.57 -16.17 -1.31
N ASP A 27 -0.91 -16.23 -2.46
CA ASP A 27 0.27 -17.07 -2.64
C ASP A 27 1.45 -16.58 -1.79
N VAL A 28 1.65 -15.27 -1.75
CA VAL A 28 2.72 -14.64 -0.97
C VAL A 28 2.48 -14.84 0.53
N GLN A 29 1.23 -14.66 0.98
CA GLN A 29 0.87 -14.88 2.39
C GLN A 29 1.16 -16.30 2.84
N GLN A 30 0.76 -17.30 2.05
CA GLN A 30 0.98 -18.70 2.39
C GLN A 30 2.47 -19.06 2.46
N LYS A 31 3.26 -18.46 1.60
CA LYS A 31 4.69 -18.73 1.50
C LYS A 31 5.49 -18.06 2.62
N GLU A 32 5.15 -16.83 2.97
CA GLU A 32 5.98 -16.01 3.85
C GLU A 32 5.63 -16.04 5.32
N SER A 33 4.40 -16.39 5.68
CA SER A 33 3.91 -16.38 7.07
C SER A 33 4.23 -15.07 7.78
N ALA A 34 4.11 -13.95 7.09
CA ALA A 34 4.46 -12.63 7.60
C ALA A 34 3.25 -11.71 7.58
N TRP A 35 3.34 -10.64 8.36
CA TRP A 35 2.39 -9.54 8.24
C TRP A 35 2.76 -8.68 7.05
N HIS A 36 1.78 -8.02 6.47
CA HIS A 36 2.01 -7.18 5.29
C HIS A 36 1.43 -5.79 5.48
N ILE A 37 2.21 -4.77 5.10
CA ILE A 37 1.73 -3.41 4.98
C ILE A 37 1.43 -3.18 3.50
N LEU A 38 0.18 -2.92 3.18
CA LEU A 38 -0.24 -2.60 1.82
C LEU A 38 -0.39 -1.09 1.71
N VAL A 39 0.36 -0.48 0.81
CA VAL A 39 0.39 0.98 0.65
C VAL A 39 -0.07 1.36 -0.75
N TYR A 40 -1.20 2.05 -0.83
CA TYR A 40 -1.66 2.64 -2.09
C TYR A 40 -1.13 4.06 -2.17
N PHE A 41 -0.50 4.43 -3.27
CA PHE A 41 0.02 5.79 -3.44
C PHE A 41 -0.51 6.43 -4.71
N ARG A 42 -0.42 7.75 -4.78
CA ARG A 42 -1.05 8.56 -5.84
C ARG A 42 -0.43 8.31 -7.21
N GLY A 43 0.89 8.19 -7.27
CA GLY A 43 1.61 7.97 -8.52
C GLY A 43 3.06 8.41 -8.41
N SER A 44 3.83 8.14 -9.45
CA SER A 44 5.26 8.51 -9.53
C SER A 44 5.47 10.03 -9.56
N TRP A 45 4.47 10.78 -10.01
CA TRP A 45 4.50 12.24 -10.17
C TRP A 45 4.32 13.01 -8.86
N CYS A 46 3.98 12.34 -7.78
CA CYS A 46 3.61 12.98 -6.51
C CYS A 46 4.82 13.13 -5.59
N PRO A 47 5.29 14.37 -5.30
CA PRO A 47 6.45 14.55 -4.43
C PRO A 47 6.26 13.99 -3.02
N ALA A 48 5.07 14.11 -2.45
CA ALA A 48 4.75 13.55 -1.13
C ALA A 48 4.85 12.03 -1.13
N CYS A 49 4.42 11.39 -2.23
CA CYS A 49 4.53 9.94 -2.40
C CYS A 49 5.99 9.50 -2.53
N GLN A 50 6.78 10.24 -3.31
CA GLN A 50 8.20 9.96 -3.48
C GLN A 50 8.92 9.97 -2.13
N LYS A 51 8.66 10.99 -1.32
CA LYS A 51 9.24 11.12 0.02
C LYS A 51 8.84 9.95 0.91
N GLU A 52 7.57 9.58 0.88
CA GLU A 52 7.03 8.47 1.66
C GLU A 52 7.66 7.13 1.26
N LEU A 53 7.75 6.87 -0.04
CA LEU A 53 8.33 5.61 -0.53
C LEU A 53 9.80 5.49 -0.16
N LYS A 54 10.54 6.59 -0.17
CA LYS A 54 11.93 6.60 0.30
C LYS A 54 12.02 6.26 1.78
N GLN A 55 11.14 6.82 2.60
CA GLN A 55 11.09 6.53 4.03
C GLN A 55 10.76 5.06 4.29
N LEU A 56 9.82 4.51 3.54
CA LEU A 56 9.47 3.09 3.64
C LEU A 56 10.66 2.20 3.24
N GLN A 57 11.39 2.59 2.20
CA GLN A 57 12.58 1.84 1.77
C GLN A 57 13.65 1.86 2.85
N GLU A 58 13.89 2.99 3.49
CA GLU A 58 14.84 3.08 4.59
C GLU A 58 14.44 2.21 5.78
N ALA A 59 13.14 2.06 5.99
CA ALA A 59 12.59 1.26 7.10
C ALA A 59 12.42 -0.23 6.76
N GLN A 60 12.55 -0.61 5.51
CA GLN A 60 12.25 -1.96 5.04
C GLN A 60 13.00 -3.06 5.80
N ALA A 61 14.29 -2.87 6.01
CA ALA A 61 15.11 -3.88 6.71
C ALA A 61 14.60 -4.11 8.13
N ASP A 62 14.24 -3.05 8.83
CA ASP A 62 13.70 -3.14 10.19
C ASP A 62 12.34 -3.83 10.21
N PHE A 63 11.46 -3.49 9.27
CA PHE A 63 10.18 -4.19 9.14
C PHE A 63 10.38 -5.68 8.85
N ASN A 64 11.28 -6.01 7.92
CA ASN A 64 11.55 -7.41 7.57
C ASN A 64 12.08 -8.20 8.76
N GLU A 65 12.92 -7.61 9.60
CA GLU A 65 13.42 -8.24 10.83
C GLU A 65 12.29 -8.59 11.79
N HIS A 66 11.17 -7.89 11.72
CA HIS A 66 9.99 -8.12 12.56
C HIS A 66 8.89 -8.89 11.82
N ASP A 67 9.24 -9.57 10.74
CA ASP A 67 8.31 -10.36 9.90
C ASP A 67 7.16 -9.51 9.35
N ILE A 68 7.49 -8.31 8.88
CA ILE A 68 6.55 -7.39 8.26
C ILE A 68 7.09 -7.03 6.89
N HIS A 69 6.32 -7.28 5.84
CA HIS A 69 6.72 -7.01 4.46
C HIS A 69 5.87 -5.88 3.86
N ILE A 70 6.51 -5.03 3.06
CA ILE A 70 5.85 -3.90 2.42
C ILE A 70 5.48 -4.26 0.99
N ILE A 71 4.25 -3.98 0.61
CA ILE A 71 3.75 -4.12 -0.76
C ILE A 71 3.11 -2.78 -1.13
N THR A 72 3.51 -2.20 -2.26
CA THR A 72 2.93 -0.94 -2.72
C THR A 72 2.08 -1.17 -3.97
N ILE A 73 1.03 -0.37 -4.12
CA ILE A 73 0.07 -0.45 -5.21
C ILE A 73 -0.22 0.96 -5.72
N THR A 74 -0.36 1.10 -7.03
CA THR A 74 -0.75 2.38 -7.62
C THR A 74 -1.36 2.18 -9.00
N HIS A 75 -2.03 3.22 -9.49
CA HIS A 75 -2.51 3.31 -10.86
C HIS A 75 -1.68 4.40 -11.56
N ASP A 76 -0.70 3.99 -12.35
CA ASP A 76 0.20 4.92 -13.03
C ASP A 76 0.90 4.20 -14.19
N ASP A 77 1.65 4.93 -14.97
CA ASP A 77 2.41 4.39 -16.09
C ASP A 77 3.55 3.48 -15.62
N GLU A 78 3.63 2.30 -16.20
CA GLU A 78 4.63 1.29 -15.84
C GLU A 78 6.06 1.81 -15.97
N GLN A 79 6.35 2.52 -17.07
CA GLN A 79 7.69 3.03 -17.33
C GLN A 79 8.11 4.10 -16.32
N ASP A 80 7.20 5.01 -16.00
CA ASP A 80 7.44 6.06 -15.01
C ASP A 80 7.72 5.45 -13.63
N LEU A 81 6.99 4.38 -13.28
CA LEU A 81 7.19 3.67 -12.02
C LEU A 81 8.52 2.94 -11.97
N LYS A 82 8.95 2.34 -13.08
CA LYS A 82 10.27 1.71 -13.16
C LYS A 82 11.39 2.71 -12.96
N GLU A 83 11.28 3.86 -13.61
CA GLU A 83 12.28 4.92 -13.48
C GLU A 83 12.36 5.44 -12.05
N MET A 84 11.22 5.64 -11.40
CA MET A 84 11.16 6.04 -10.00
C MET A 84 11.80 4.99 -9.09
N ALA A 85 11.49 3.72 -9.30
CA ALA A 85 12.03 2.63 -8.49
C ALA A 85 13.55 2.56 -8.60
N GLU A 86 14.09 2.72 -9.81
CA GLU A 86 15.53 2.74 -10.05
C GLU A 86 16.20 3.95 -9.40
N GLU A 87 15.61 5.13 -9.59
CA GLU A 87 16.16 6.37 -9.05
C GLU A 87 16.27 6.34 -7.52
N TYR A 88 15.26 5.79 -6.86
CA TYR A 88 15.20 5.77 -5.39
C TYR A 88 15.64 4.45 -4.77
N GLY A 89 16.03 3.48 -5.59
CA GLY A 89 16.49 2.17 -5.09
C GLY A 89 15.40 1.40 -4.35
N LEU A 90 14.16 1.48 -4.82
CA LEU A 90 13.04 0.80 -4.18
C LEU A 90 13.09 -0.70 -4.47
N THR A 91 13.04 -1.52 -3.42
CA THR A 91 13.15 -2.97 -3.53
C THR A 91 11.88 -3.73 -3.18
N PHE A 92 10.88 -3.06 -2.59
CA PHE A 92 9.58 -3.69 -2.35
C PHE A 92 8.76 -3.79 -3.64
N PRO A 93 7.77 -4.68 -3.70
CA PRO A 93 6.90 -4.78 -4.87
C PRO A 93 6.14 -3.48 -5.13
N ILE A 94 6.03 -3.11 -6.41
CA ILE A 94 5.19 -1.99 -6.86
C ILE A 94 4.21 -2.61 -7.85
N LEU A 95 2.95 -2.70 -7.47
CA LEU A 95 1.92 -3.39 -8.24
C LEU A 95 1.04 -2.40 -8.99
N LEU A 96 0.65 -2.80 -10.20
CA LEU A 96 -0.12 -1.96 -11.11
C LEU A 96 -1.61 -2.27 -10.97
N ASP A 97 -2.38 -1.31 -10.48
CA ASP A 97 -3.82 -1.42 -10.36
C ASP A 97 -4.49 -0.84 -11.61
N GLU A 98 -4.22 -1.46 -12.76
CA GLU A 98 -4.60 -0.93 -14.09
C GLU A 98 -6.11 -0.73 -14.24
N GLU A 99 -6.90 -1.63 -13.67
CA GLU A 99 -8.37 -1.61 -13.80
C GLU A 99 -9.07 -1.12 -12.54
N PHE A 100 -8.33 -0.59 -11.58
CA PHE A 100 -8.87 -0.12 -10.29
C PHE A 100 -9.56 -1.21 -9.46
N SER A 101 -9.22 -2.48 -9.68
CA SER A 101 -9.82 -3.58 -8.93
C SER A 101 -9.44 -3.53 -7.45
N PHE A 102 -8.17 -3.27 -7.14
CA PHE A 102 -7.72 -3.12 -5.76
C PHE A 102 -8.37 -1.89 -5.11
N LEU A 103 -8.36 -0.77 -5.80
CA LEU A 103 -8.97 0.48 -5.33
C LEU A 103 -10.43 0.25 -4.91
N LYS A 104 -11.20 -0.44 -5.74
CA LYS A 104 -12.61 -0.71 -5.47
C LYS A 104 -12.79 -1.68 -4.30
N ASP A 105 -12.03 -2.78 -4.31
CA ASP A 105 -12.17 -3.82 -3.28
C ASP A 105 -11.72 -3.34 -1.90
N TYR A 106 -10.69 -2.50 -1.86
CA TYR A 106 -10.14 -1.96 -0.60
C TYR A 106 -10.68 -0.58 -0.25
N GLU A 107 -11.62 -0.08 -1.06
CA GLU A 107 -12.31 1.19 -0.80
C GLU A 107 -11.35 2.38 -0.70
N VAL A 108 -10.33 2.41 -1.56
CA VAL A 108 -9.39 3.53 -1.66
C VAL A 108 -10.11 4.73 -2.26
N TYR A 109 -9.87 5.92 -1.71
CA TYR A 109 -10.53 7.13 -2.21
C TYR A 109 -9.99 7.53 -3.59
N TYR A 110 -10.89 7.85 -4.49
CA TYR A 110 -10.54 8.35 -5.82
C TYR A 110 -10.91 9.83 -5.92
N HIS A 111 -9.90 10.67 -6.16
CA HIS A 111 -10.10 12.11 -6.39
C HIS A 111 -10.57 12.29 -7.82
N GLY A 112 -11.85 12.49 -8.02
CA GLY A 112 -12.46 12.68 -9.33
C GLY A 112 -13.12 14.04 -9.44
N GLU A 113 -13.96 14.19 -10.44
CA GLU A 113 -14.65 15.46 -10.73
C GLU A 113 -15.59 15.92 -9.61
N GLU A 114 -16.02 15.00 -8.77
CA GLU A 114 -16.87 15.31 -7.62
C GLU A 114 -16.13 15.91 -6.44
N ALA A 115 -14.79 15.88 -6.48
CA ALA A 115 -13.98 16.45 -5.40
C ALA A 115 -14.20 17.97 -5.34
N PRO A 116 -14.15 18.55 -4.12
CA PRO A 116 -14.46 19.96 -3.96
C PRO A 116 -13.35 20.92 -4.40
N TYR A 117 -12.20 20.39 -4.82
CA TYR A 117 -11.07 21.21 -5.28
C TYR A 117 -10.30 20.44 -6.34
N GLU A 118 -9.55 21.18 -7.16
CA GLU A 118 -8.70 20.62 -8.21
C GLU A 118 -7.33 20.25 -7.63
N ASP A 119 -6.83 19.05 -7.98
CA ASP A 119 -5.52 18.58 -7.54
C ASP A 119 -4.96 17.59 -8.56
N HIS A 120 -4.22 18.07 -9.56
CA HIS A 120 -3.52 17.26 -10.56
C HIS A 120 -4.43 16.30 -11.35
N GLY A 121 -5.68 16.70 -11.63
CA GLY A 121 -6.62 15.86 -12.34
C GLY A 121 -7.20 14.75 -11.48
N ASN A 122 -7.67 13.69 -12.12
CA ASN A 122 -8.30 12.56 -11.43
C ASN A 122 -7.26 11.50 -11.08
N HIS A 123 -7.25 11.04 -9.84
CA HIS A 123 -6.27 10.05 -9.38
C HIS A 123 -6.68 9.45 -8.03
N PRO A 124 -6.13 8.26 -7.68
CA PRO A 124 -6.33 7.71 -6.33
C PRO A 124 -5.61 8.52 -5.27
N GLU A 125 -6.08 8.44 -4.04
CA GLU A 125 -5.42 9.04 -2.89
C GLU A 125 -4.80 7.98 -1.99
N PRO A 126 -3.88 8.34 -1.08
CA PRO A 126 -3.14 7.36 -0.29
C PRO A 126 -4.02 6.53 0.63
N ALA A 127 -3.62 5.26 0.81
CA ALA A 127 -4.26 4.37 1.77
C ALA A 127 -3.25 3.37 2.31
N TYR A 128 -3.45 2.95 3.57
CA TYR A 128 -2.59 2.01 4.27
C TYR A 128 -3.42 0.90 4.87
N PHE A 129 -2.94 -0.33 4.74
CA PHE A 129 -3.61 -1.50 5.32
C PHE A 129 -2.56 -2.41 5.94
N LEU A 130 -2.81 -2.83 7.18
CA LEU A 130 -1.99 -3.83 7.83
C LEU A 130 -2.76 -5.14 7.89
N VAL A 131 -2.18 -6.20 7.36
CA VAL A 131 -2.80 -7.51 7.24
C VAL A 131 -1.91 -8.53 7.95
N ASP A 132 -2.51 -9.39 8.76
CA ASP A 132 -1.75 -10.43 9.46
C ASP A 132 -1.46 -11.63 8.55
N ASP A 133 -0.78 -12.63 9.08
CA ASP A 133 -0.38 -13.82 8.33
C ASP A 133 -1.54 -14.73 7.92
N TYR A 134 -2.74 -14.51 8.46
CA TYR A 134 -3.96 -15.23 8.08
C TYR A 134 -4.84 -14.43 7.11
N GLY A 135 -4.44 -13.22 6.75
CA GLY A 135 -5.21 -12.37 5.85
C GLY A 135 -6.24 -11.48 6.53
N ASN A 136 -6.17 -11.37 7.86
CA ASN A 136 -7.09 -10.52 8.61
C ASN A 136 -6.62 -9.08 8.65
N LEU A 137 -7.54 -8.14 8.46
CA LEU A 137 -7.22 -6.72 8.51
C LEU A 137 -7.06 -6.26 9.97
N LEU A 138 -5.89 -5.71 10.29
CA LEU A 138 -5.58 -5.23 11.64
C LEU A 138 -5.61 -3.72 11.77
N TYR A 139 -5.41 -2.99 10.67
CA TYR A 139 -5.33 -1.54 10.66
C TYR A 139 -5.65 -1.04 9.26
N GLN A 140 -6.36 0.08 9.16
CA GLN A 140 -6.63 0.72 7.88
C GLN A 140 -6.71 2.22 8.04
N GLN A 141 -6.19 2.93 7.05
CA GLN A 141 -6.25 4.38 6.98
C GLN A 141 -6.36 4.82 5.52
N ARG A 142 -7.24 5.77 5.26
CA ARG A 142 -7.45 6.32 3.93
C ARG A 142 -7.40 7.84 4.00
N GLN A 143 -6.74 8.44 3.02
CA GLN A 143 -6.68 9.88 2.89
C GLN A 143 -7.54 10.34 1.72
N THR A 144 -8.00 11.58 1.78
CA THR A 144 -8.70 12.24 0.67
C THR A 144 -7.83 13.32 0.01
N ASN A 145 -6.54 13.36 0.37
CA ASN A 145 -5.54 14.30 -0.11
C ASN A 145 -4.16 13.68 0.16
N PRO A 146 -3.05 14.28 -0.32
CA PRO A 146 -1.72 13.68 -0.16
C PRO A 146 -1.13 13.78 1.27
N PHE A 147 -1.81 14.47 2.17
CA PHE A 147 -1.27 14.73 3.51
C PHE A 147 -1.91 13.83 4.56
N GLY A 148 -1.37 13.84 5.78
CA GLY A 148 -1.92 13.04 6.87
C GLY A 148 -1.52 11.57 6.85
N ARG A 149 -0.52 11.20 6.06
CA ARG A 149 -0.02 9.83 6.01
C ARG A 149 0.83 9.52 7.23
N PRO A 150 0.79 8.28 7.74
CA PRO A 150 1.68 7.92 8.81
C PRO A 150 3.12 7.86 8.31
N HIS A 151 4.03 8.45 9.08
CA HIS A 151 5.46 8.29 8.85
C HIS A 151 5.86 6.84 9.17
N ALA A 152 6.95 6.35 8.58
CA ALA A 152 7.41 4.98 8.83
C ALA A 152 7.60 4.69 10.32
N ASP A 153 8.10 5.65 11.08
CA ASP A 153 8.27 5.50 12.53
C ASP A 153 6.94 5.36 13.26
N GLU A 154 5.92 6.11 12.81
CA GLU A 154 4.56 6.01 13.37
C GLU A 154 3.94 4.65 13.05
N LEU A 155 4.17 4.14 11.84
CA LEU A 155 3.72 2.80 11.46
C LEU A 155 4.36 1.74 12.35
N LYS A 156 5.65 1.84 12.64
CA LYS A 156 6.34 0.92 13.53
C LYS A 156 5.71 0.91 14.92
N GLU A 157 5.43 2.09 15.47
CA GLU A 157 4.80 2.20 16.79
C GLU A 157 3.38 1.63 16.77
N THR A 158 2.61 1.90 15.73
CA THR A 158 1.27 1.37 15.56
C THR A 158 1.27 -0.15 15.52
N ILE A 159 2.16 -0.73 14.72
CA ILE A 159 2.28 -2.19 14.57
C ILE A 159 2.71 -2.84 15.88
N LYS A 160 3.68 -2.25 16.56
CA LYS A 160 4.15 -2.73 17.86
C LYS A 160 3.04 -2.74 18.89
N TYR A 161 2.23 -1.69 18.92
CA TYR A 161 1.08 -1.60 19.81
C TYR A 161 0.04 -2.69 19.50
N ILE A 162 -0.27 -2.89 18.22
CA ILE A 162 -1.23 -3.90 17.79
C ILE A 162 -0.75 -5.30 18.18
N ARG A 163 0.51 -5.63 17.88
CA ARG A 163 1.09 -6.94 18.23
C ARG A 163 1.03 -7.21 19.72
N LYS A 164 1.35 -6.22 20.53
CA LYS A 164 1.35 -6.35 21.98
C LYS A 164 -0.05 -6.60 22.53
N ASN A 165 -1.08 -6.12 21.86
CA ASN A 165 -2.45 -6.15 22.33
C ASN A 165 -3.37 -7.07 21.54
N LEU A 166 -2.85 -7.94 20.71
CA LEU A 166 -3.66 -8.92 19.99
C LEU A 166 -4.42 -9.83 20.95
N LYS A 167 -5.66 -10.11 20.59
CA LYS A 167 -6.53 -10.98 21.38
C LYS A 167 -6.35 -12.44 21.03
#